data_60b9720981a87e9fb7c219f28f6f2f4c
#
_entry.id   60b9720981a87e9fb7c219f28f6f2f4c
#
_cell.length_a   1.000
_cell.length_b   1.000
_cell.length_c   1.000
_cell.angle_alpha   90.00
_cell.angle_beta   90.00
_cell.angle_gamma   90.00
#
_symmetry.space_group_name_H-M   'P 1'
#
loop_
_entity.id
_entity.type
_entity.pdbx_description
1 polymer ?
#
loop_
_entity_poly.entity_id
_entity_poly.type
_entity_poly.pdbx_seq_one_letter_code
_entity_poly.pdbx_strand_id
1 'polypeptide(L)'
;MVEQRKYKKVYAIEPSSSAIEIAKKIYPDNKNVKYINGFAEEEISKLKLSKPIFFSTMCCLAHLEDEDVLGILKTIDKIAPVDSVLACSEPWGDFYHRECWNIRPPEWWSDTLADWEFEFYNDYILTDPPGRSKGFIAIKK
;
A
#
# COMPACT_ATOMS: atom_id res chain seq x y z
N MET A 1 2.19 18.30 -13.95
CA MET A 1 3.43 18.40 -13.12
C MET A 1 3.03 18.01 -11.72
N VAL A 2 3.36 16.79 -11.32
CA VAL A 2 3.11 16.32 -9.95
C VAL A 2 4.15 17.04 -9.09
N GLU A 3 3.73 17.99 -8.27
CA GLU A 3 4.61 18.56 -7.24
C GLU A 3 5.10 17.39 -6.38
N GLN A 4 6.38 17.11 -6.46
CA GLN A 4 7.01 16.13 -5.58
C GLN A 4 6.87 16.66 -4.15
N ARG A 5 5.86 16.20 -3.43
CA ARG A 5 5.77 16.48 -1.99
C ARG A 5 7.08 15.96 -1.39
N LYS A 6 7.85 16.86 -0.79
CA LYS A 6 9.13 16.53 -0.18
C LYS A 6 8.88 15.74 1.10
N TYR A 7 8.68 14.45 0.97
CA TYR A 7 8.72 13.54 2.11
C TYR A 7 10.11 13.60 2.73
N LYS A 8 10.18 13.74 4.04
CA LYS A 8 11.47 13.74 4.75
C LYS A 8 12.16 12.39 4.69
N LYS A 9 11.40 11.31 4.60
CA LYS A 9 11.88 9.95 4.53
C LYS A 9 10.82 9.05 3.91
N VAL A 10 11.25 8.17 3.03
CA VAL A 10 10.44 7.15 2.39
C VAL A 10 11.09 5.79 2.64
N TYR A 11 10.29 4.80 3.01
CA TYR A 11 10.69 3.41 3.04
C TYR A 11 10.03 2.71 1.86
N ALA A 12 10.82 2.17 0.95
CA ALA A 12 10.35 1.36 -0.18
C ALA A 12 10.71 -0.09 0.11
N ILE A 13 9.71 -0.91 0.42
CA ILE A 13 9.88 -2.33 0.71
C ILE A 13 9.53 -3.10 -0.55
N GLU A 14 10.45 -3.92 -1.03
CA GLU A 14 10.33 -4.65 -2.27
C GLU A 14 11.12 -5.97 -2.19
N PRO A 15 10.49 -7.14 -2.41
CA PRO A 15 11.17 -8.43 -2.34
C PRO A 15 12.16 -8.66 -3.50
N SER A 16 11.94 -8.03 -4.66
CA SER A 16 12.82 -8.17 -5.82
C SER A 16 14.03 -7.25 -5.74
N SER A 17 15.21 -7.83 -5.55
CA SER A 17 16.48 -7.08 -5.57
C SER A 17 16.71 -6.40 -6.91
N SER A 18 16.34 -7.04 -8.03
CA SER A 18 16.46 -6.47 -9.37
C SER A 18 15.56 -5.25 -9.57
N ALA A 19 14.34 -5.25 -9.03
CA ALA A 19 13.46 -4.10 -9.06
C ALA A 19 14.05 -2.92 -8.27
N ILE A 20 14.66 -3.18 -7.11
CA ILE A 20 15.37 -2.17 -6.32
C ILE A 20 16.55 -1.58 -7.10
N GLU A 21 17.32 -2.41 -7.78
CA GLU A 21 18.46 -1.93 -8.60
C GLU A 21 17.99 -1.04 -9.75
N ILE A 22 16.88 -1.41 -10.41
CA ILE A 22 16.28 -0.60 -11.47
C ILE A 22 15.80 0.74 -10.89
N ALA A 23 15.09 0.72 -9.77
CA ALA A 23 14.59 1.93 -9.11
C ALA A 23 15.75 2.89 -8.73
N LYS A 24 16.86 2.36 -8.21
CA LYS A 24 18.05 3.15 -7.89
C LYS A 24 18.71 3.75 -9.13
N LYS A 25 18.68 3.05 -10.28
CA LYS A 25 19.21 3.57 -11.56
C LYS A 25 18.35 4.69 -12.12
N ILE A 26 17.00 4.56 -11.98
CA ILE A 26 16.05 5.58 -12.47
C ILE A 26 16.07 6.83 -11.59
N TYR A 27 16.26 6.65 -10.28
CA TYR A 27 16.23 7.73 -9.28
C TYR A 27 17.51 7.77 -8.43
N PRO A 28 18.69 8.01 -9.02
CA PRO A 28 19.99 7.87 -8.35
C PRO A 28 20.19 8.87 -7.20
N ASP A 29 19.58 10.05 -7.30
CA ASP A 29 19.75 11.14 -6.33
C ASP A 29 18.70 11.19 -5.22
N ASN A 30 17.86 10.16 -5.12
CA ASN A 30 16.78 10.17 -4.14
C ASN A 30 17.28 9.76 -2.73
N LYS A 31 18.00 10.68 -2.08
CA LYS A 31 18.57 10.49 -0.74
C LYS A 31 17.54 10.26 0.37
N ASN A 32 16.29 10.58 0.11
CA ASN A 32 15.21 10.43 1.08
C ASN A 32 14.59 9.03 1.08
N VAL A 33 14.89 8.19 0.08
CA VAL A 33 14.36 6.83 -0.01
C VAL A 33 15.33 5.82 0.57
N LYS A 34 14.84 5.05 1.54
CA LYS A 34 15.50 3.84 2.02
C LYS A 34 14.83 2.63 1.37
N TYR A 35 15.53 2.01 0.44
CA TYR A 35 15.11 0.74 -0.13
C TYR A 35 15.39 -0.40 0.85
N ILE A 36 14.39 -1.24 1.08
CA ILE A 36 14.47 -2.42 1.94
C ILE A 36 14.13 -3.62 1.07
N ASN A 37 15.09 -4.54 0.91
CA ASN A 37 14.86 -5.78 0.20
C ASN A 37 14.31 -6.81 1.18
N GLY A 38 13.06 -7.18 0.99
CA GLY A 38 12.34 -8.12 1.85
C GLY A 38 10.84 -8.08 1.62
N PHE A 39 10.15 -8.97 2.26
CA PHE A 39 8.69 -9.04 2.22
C PHE A 39 8.07 -8.05 3.20
N ALA A 40 6.92 -7.47 2.83
CA ALA A 40 6.26 -6.45 3.64
C ALA A 40 5.87 -6.96 5.02
N GLU A 41 5.43 -8.21 5.12
CA GLU A 41 5.03 -8.90 6.35
C GLU A 41 6.14 -8.89 7.41
N GLU A 42 7.38 -9.05 6.95
CA GLU A 42 8.54 -9.10 7.84
C GLU A 42 9.11 -7.71 8.12
N GLU A 43 9.24 -6.89 7.08
CA GLU A 43 9.99 -5.64 7.15
C GLU A 43 9.21 -4.51 7.80
N ILE A 44 7.88 -4.46 7.62
CA ILE A 44 7.03 -3.45 8.26
C ILE A 44 7.15 -3.54 9.78
N SER A 45 7.18 -4.74 10.34
CA SER A 45 7.28 -4.95 11.79
C SER A 45 8.56 -4.38 12.43
N LYS A 46 9.62 -4.22 11.65
CA LYS A 46 10.93 -3.71 12.08
C LYS A 46 10.99 -2.18 12.08
N LEU A 47 9.99 -1.50 11.51
CA LEU A 47 9.94 -0.05 11.47
C LEU A 47 9.60 0.50 12.86
N LYS A 48 10.39 1.47 13.32
CA LYS A 48 10.12 2.21 14.56
C LYS A 48 9.52 3.56 14.18
N LEU A 49 8.20 3.67 14.33
CA LEU A 49 7.45 4.85 13.97
C LEU A 49 7.08 5.63 15.23
N SER A 50 7.36 6.93 15.25
CA SER A 50 7.04 7.82 16.37
C SER A 50 6.17 9.02 15.97
N LYS A 51 5.82 9.09 14.68
CA LYS A 51 4.99 10.15 14.10
C LYS A 51 4.06 9.54 13.07
N PRO A 52 2.92 10.18 12.78
CA PRO A 52 2.03 9.73 11.71
C PRO A 52 2.78 9.48 10.40
N ILE A 53 2.44 8.42 9.73
CA ILE A 53 3.05 7.95 8.49
C ILE A 53 1.99 7.73 7.43
N PHE A 54 2.39 7.87 6.18
CA PHE A 54 1.59 7.52 5.03
C PHE A 54 2.05 6.16 4.48
N PHE A 55 1.20 5.15 4.58
CA PHE A 55 1.36 3.86 3.93
C PHE A 55 0.68 3.90 2.56
N SER A 56 1.30 3.33 1.56
CA SER A 56 0.71 3.24 0.23
C SER A 56 0.96 1.90 -0.41
N THR A 57 -0.09 1.31 -0.99
CA THR A 57 -0.02 0.12 -1.84
C THR A 57 -0.73 0.39 -3.17
N MET A 58 -0.27 -0.24 -4.22
CA MET A 58 -0.91 -0.16 -5.54
C MET A 58 -0.85 -1.53 -6.20
N CYS A 59 -2.01 -2.20 -6.33
CA CYS A 59 -2.15 -3.53 -6.92
C CYS A 59 -1.19 -4.59 -6.33
N CYS A 60 -0.73 -4.40 -5.10
CA CYS A 60 0.20 -5.31 -4.43
C CYS A 60 -0.56 -6.36 -3.62
N LEU A 61 -1.54 -5.92 -2.85
CA LEU A 61 -2.25 -6.78 -1.90
C LEU A 61 -3.21 -7.74 -2.60
N ALA A 62 -3.67 -7.41 -3.81
CA ALA A 62 -4.52 -8.28 -4.60
C ALA A 62 -3.83 -9.58 -5.04
N HIS A 63 -2.51 -9.63 -5.03
CA HIS A 63 -1.73 -10.82 -5.38
C HIS A 63 -1.44 -11.74 -4.18
N LEU A 64 -1.79 -11.31 -2.98
CA LEU A 64 -1.52 -12.04 -1.75
C LEU A 64 -2.78 -12.77 -1.26
N GLU A 65 -2.58 -13.87 -0.54
CA GLU A 65 -3.66 -14.57 0.14
C GLU A 65 -4.19 -13.73 1.32
N ASP A 66 -5.40 -14.04 1.77
CA ASP A 66 -6.05 -13.27 2.84
C ASP A 66 -5.24 -13.27 4.13
N GLU A 67 -4.62 -14.38 4.48
CA GLU A 67 -3.80 -14.50 5.70
C GLU A 67 -2.60 -13.55 5.67
N ASP A 68 -1.93 -13.42 4.53
CA ASP A 68 -0.77 -12.53 4.36
C ASP A 68 -1.20 -11.07 4.46
N VAL A 69 -2.31 -10.71 3.78
CA VAL A 69 -2.84 -9.33 3.84
C VAL A 69 -3.28 -8.98 5.26
N LEU A 70 -3.98 -9.89 5.95
CA LEU A 70 -4.37 -9.71 7.34
C LEU A 70 -3.15 -9.53 8.25
N GLY A 71 -2.08 -10.26 8.01
CA GLY A 71 -0.81 -10.13 8.72
C GLY A 71 -0.18 -8.73 8.54
N ILE A 72 -0.15 -8.26 7.30
CA ILE A 72 0.34 -6.91 6.95
C ILE A 72 -0.51 -5.83 7.63
N LEU A 73 -1.84 -5.89 7.47
CA LEU A 73 -2.75 -4.88 8.01
C LEU A 73 -2.71 -4.83 9.54
N LYS A 74 -2.71 -5.96 10.23
CA LYS A 74 -2.54 -6.03 11.69
C LYS A 74 -1.21 -5.47 12.15
N THR A 75 -0.15 -5.69 11.38
CA THR A 75 1.16 -5.14 11.68
C THR A 75 1.16 -3.61 11.51
N ILE A 76 0.60 -3.11 10.41
CA ILE A 76 0.41 -1.67 10.19
C ILE A 76 -0.40 -1.07 11.33
N ASP A 77 -1.54 -1.67 11.67
CA ASP A 77 -2.38 -1.19 12.76
C ASP A 77 -1.62 -1.09 14.09
N LYS A 78 -0.87 -2.12 14.44
CA LYS A 78 -0.08 -2.16 15.68
C LYS A 78 0.99 -1.07 15.76
N ILE A 79 1.68 -0.76 14.66
CA ILE A 79 2.83 0.15 14.68
C ILE A 79 2.50 1.58 14.26
N ALA A 80 1.39 1.80 13.55
CA ALA A 80 0.99 3.11 13.06
C ALA A 80 0.55 4.00 14.23
N PRO A 81 1.14 5.18 14.42
CA PRO A 81 0.60 6.19 15.32
C PRO A 81 -0.78 6.69 14.85
N VAL A 82 -1.56 7.26 15.77
CA VAL A 82 -2.81 8.00 15.44
C VAL A 82 -2.52 9.03 14.36
N ASP A 83 -3.49 9.35 13.53
CA ASP A 83 -3.40 10.20 12.33
C ASP A 83 -2.54 9.63 11.20
N SER A 84 -2.08 8.38 11.30
CA SER A 84 -1.46 7.71 10.16
C SER A 84 -2.49 7.42 9.08
N VAL A 85 -2.04 7.45 7.82
CA VAL A 85 -2.88 7.25 6.64
C VAL A 85 -2.46 5.99 5.91
N LEU A 86 -3.42 5.17 5.53
CA LEU A 86 -3.24 4.04 4.62
C LEU A 86 -4.01 4.34 3.33
N ALA A 87 -3.33 4.42 2.21
CA ALA A 87 -3.92 4.56 0.89
C ALA A 87 -3.67 3.29 0.07
N CYS A 88 -4.74 2.63 -0.31
CA CYS A 88 -4.70 1.44 -1.14
C CYS A 88 -5.39 1.70 -2.46
N SER A 89 -4.74 1.34 -3.55
CA SER A 89 -5.32 1.27 -4.87
C SER A 89 -5.24 -0.17 -5.34
N GLU A 90 -6.34 -0.92 -5.15
CA GLU A 90 -6.40 -2.34 -5.42
C GLU A 90 -7.53 -2.63 -6.43
N PRO A 91 -7.42 -3.64 -7.30
CA PRO A 91 -8.50 -4.00 -8.19
C PRO A 91 -9.65 -4.59 -7.40
N TRP A 92 -10.87 -4.09 -7.61
CA TRP A 92 -12.08 -4.74 -7.15
C TRP A 92 -13.27 -4.46 -8.06
N GLY A 93 -14.22 -5.37 -8.08
CA GLY A 93 -15.43 -5.32 -8.89
C GLY A 93 -15.38 -6.23 -10.11
N ASP A 94 -16.52 -6.39 -10.77
CA ASP A 94 -16.83 -7.46 -11.73
C ASP A 94 -16.01 -7.44 -13.05
N PHE A 95 -15.10 -6.50 -13.22
CA PHE A 95 -14.40 -6.29 -14.49
C PHE A 95 -13.06 -7.00 -14.64
N TYR A 96 -12.48 -7.52 -13.57
CA TYR A 96 -11.17 -8.16 -13.61
C TYR A 96 -11.15 -9.49 -12.87
N HIS A 97 -11.72 -10.51 -13.48
CA HIS A 97 -11.38 -11.89 -13.11
C HIS A 97 -10.05 -12.27 -13.75
N ARG A 98 -8.95 -11.91 -13.11
CA ARG A 98 -7.70 -12.60 -13.36
C ARG A 98 -7.55 -13.66 -12.29
N GLU A 99 -7.24 -14.88 -12.69
CA GLU A 99 -7.05 -16.03 -11.79
C GLU A 99 -6.02 -15.81 -10.66
N CYS A 100 -5.21 -14.75 -10.78
CA CYS A 100 -4.17 -14.41 -9.84
C CYS A 100 -4.51 -13.23 -8.90
N TRP A 101 -5.77 -12.76 -8.87
CA TRP A 101 -6.17 -11.63 -8.05
C TRP A 101 -7.22 -12.02 -7.02
N ASN A 102 -6.88 -11.83 -5.75
CA ASN A 102 -7.78 -11.96 -4.60
C ASN A 102 -8.51 -10.63 -4.39
N ILE A 103 -9.73 -10.53 -4.91
CA ILE A 103 -10.55 -9.32 -4.84
C ILE A 103 -11.32 -9.30 -3.52
N ARG A 104 -11.15 -8.25 -2.74
CA ARG A 104 -11.77 -8.08 -1.42
C ARG A 104 -12.78 -6.95 -1.44
N PRO A 105 -14.00 -7.17 -0.90
CA PRO A 105 -15.02 -6.12 -0.85
C PRO A 105 -14.67 -5.05 0.19
N PRO A 106 -15.27 -3.84 0.12
CA PRO A 106 -15.03 -2.74 1.06
C PRO A 106 -15.18 -3.14 2.53
N GLU A 107 -16.18 -3.93 2.84
CA GLU A 107 -16.50 -4.38 4.19
C GLU A 107 -15.36 -5.22 4.79
N TRP A 108 -14.69 -6.02 3.97
CA TRP A 108 -13.56 -6.84 4.41
C TRP A 108 -12.42 -5.97 4.96
N TRP A 109 -12.16 -4.82 4.32
CA TRP A 109 -11.11 -3.89 4.74
C TRP A 109 -11.48 -3.16 6.02
N SER A 110 -12.71 -2.62 6.10
CA SER A 110 -13.17 -1.88 7.27
C SER A 110 -13.33 -2.77 8.50
N ASP A 111 -13.75 -4.02 8.34
CA ASP A 111 -13.85 -4.98 9.44
C ASP A 111 -12.46 -5.38 9.98
N THR A 112 -11.45 -5.40 9.10
CA THR A 112 -10.07 -5.74 9.48
C THR A 112 -9.40 -4.64 10.28
N LEU A 113 -9.69 -3.38 9.98
CA LEU A 113 -9.10 -2.18 10.60
C LEU A 113 -10.19 -1.33 11.26
N ALA A 114 -10.87 -1.90 12.26
CA ALA A 114 -12.05 -1.30 12.90
C ALA A 114 -11.79 0.08 13.54
N ASP A 115 -10.55 0.37 13.97
CA ASP A 115 -10.16 1.66 14.56
C ASP A 115 -9.71 2.69 13.52
N TRP A 116 -9.97 2.41 12.23
CA TRP A 116 -9.63 3.31 11.14
C TRP A 116 -10.90 3.84 10.48
N GLU A 117 -10.87 5.11 10.08
CA GLU A 117 -11.93 5.74 9.30
C GLU A 117 -11.65 5.60 7.82
N PHE A 118 -12.58 4.99 7.07
CA PHE A 118 -12.43 4.68 5.66
C PHE A 118 -13.19 5.65 4.78
N GLU A 119 -12.55 6.08 3.70
CA GLU A 119 -13.16 6.71 2.54
C GLU A 119 -12.85 5.86 1.31
N PHE A 120 -13.89 5.24 0.73
CA PHE A 120 -13.79 4.43 -0.48
C PHE A 120 -14.08 5.27 -1.72
N TYR A 121 -13.25 5.14 -2.75
CA TYR A 121 -13.43 5.84 -4.01
C TYR A 121 -13.48 4.87 -5.20
N ASN A 122 -14.28 5.25 -6.22
CA ASN A 122 -14.64 4.37 -7.32
C ASN A 122 -14.04 4.76 -8.68
N ASP A 123 -13.29 5.86 -8.77
CA ASP A 123 -13.00 6.51 -10.05
C ASP A 123 -11.49 6.71 -10.29
N TYR A 124 -10.81 5.63 -10.66
CA TYR A 124 -9.54 5.78 -11.35
C TYR A 124 -9.54 4.95 -12.63
N ILE A 125 -9.41 5.66 -13.77
CA ILE A 125 -9.10 5.04 -15.05
C ILE A 125 -7.57 4.94 -15.11
N LEU A 126 -7.01 3.79 -14.81
CA LEU A 126 -5.54 3.63 -14.78
C LEU A 126 -4.95 3.01 -16.04
N THR A 127 -5.75 2.41 -16.93
CA THR A 127 -5.21 1.64 -18.05
C THR A 127 -6.12 1.60 -19.27
N ASP A 128 -5.54 1.25 -20.43
CA ASP A 128 -6.25 0.86 -21.65
C ASP A 128 -6.20 -0.69 -21.77
N PRO A 129 -7.35 -1.42 -21.83
CA PRO A 129 -8.71 -0.88 -21.73
C PRO A 129 -9.01 -0.30 -20.34
N PRO A 130 -9.91 0.69 -20.25
CA PRO A 130 -10.17 1.40 -19.01
C PRO A 130 -10.69 0.44 -17.93
N GLY A 131 -9.80 0.06 -17.03
CA GLY A 131 -10.13 -0.63 -15.80
C GLY A 131 -10.44 0.37 -14.71
N ARG A 132 -11.56 0.23 -14.04
CA ARG A 132 -11.85 1.02 -12.84
C ARG A 132 -11.07 0.44 -11.69
N SER A 133 -9.90 0.99 -11.41
CA SER A 133 -9.23 0.72 -10.15
C SER A 133 -10.00 1.47 -9.07
N LYS A 134 -10.41 0.74 -8.08
CA LYS A 134 -11.05 1.26 -6.88
C LYS A 134 -9.99 1.32 -5.80
N GLY A 135 -10.16 2.22 -4.87
CA GLY A 135 -9.24 2.34 -3.77
C GLY A 135 -9.93 2.87 -2.53
N PHE A 136 -9.15 2.98 -1.48
CA PHE A 136 -9.59 3.64 -0.27
C PHE A 136 -8.45 4.43 0.36
N ILE A 137 -8.85 5.40 1.16
CA ILE A 137 -7.99 6.06 2.13
C ILE A 137 -8.56 5.73 3.50
N ALA A 138 -7.72 5.26 4.41
CA ALA A 138 -8.08 5.01 5.78
C ALA A 138 -7.19 5.83 6.72
N ILE A 139 -7.77 6.41 7.76
CA ILE A 139 -7.07 7.25 8.74
C ILE A 139 -7.22 6.59 10.11
N LYS A 140 -6.12 6.35 10.79
CA LYS A 140 -6.11 5.78 12.13
C LYS A 140 -6.62 6.79 13.16
N LYS A 141 -7.60 6.38 13.96
CA LYS A 141 -8.19 7.16 15.05
C LYS A 141 -7.41 7.03 16.35
#